data_1bfb0008085afab3d895ac3ba0a8722a
#
_entry.id   1bfb0008085afab3d895ac3ba0a8722a
#
_cell.length_a   1.000
_cell.length_b   1.000
_cell.length_c   1.000
_cell.angle_alpha   90.00
_cell.angle_beta   90.00
_cell.angle_gamma   90.00
#
_symmetry.space_group_name_H-M   'P 1'
#
loop_
_entity.id
_entity.type
_entity.pdbx_description
1 polymer ?
#
loop_
_entity_poly.entity_id
_entity_poly.type
_entity_poly.pdbx_seq_one_letter_code
_entity_poly.pdbx_strand_id
1 'polypeptide(L)'
;DLSTLRMKARHATNNGLSPLNLISKGATLLNENGKISLICPIKWEEDLILEAENNGLYLTRLTYIKGNPNAPFKRIMIEFSKNKYNCQTSNLILEKERGVPTDEYRNLTKDFYLKF
;
A
#
# COMPACT_ATOMS: atom_id res chain seq x y z
N ASP A 1 15.97 -7.04 -2.89
CA ASP A 1 15.86 -7.40 -1.49
C ASP A 1 14.46 -7.87 -1.15
N LEU A 2 14.35 -9.08 -0.62
CA LEU A 2 13.07 -9.69 -0.29
C LEU A 2 12.55 -9.28 1.10
N SER A 3 13.26 -8.46 1.83
CA SER A 3 12.80 -8.00 3.14
C SER A 3 11.64 -7.01 3.04
N THR A 4 11.52 -6.31 1.92
CA THR A 4 10.42 -5.38 1.68
C THR A 4 10.05 -5.42 0.21
N LEU A 5 8.77 -5.67 -0.05
CA LEU A 5 8.21 -5.62 -1.40
C LEU A 5 7.32 -4.38 -1.52
N ARG A 6 7.59 -3.56 -2.51
CA ARG A 6 6.83 -2.34 -2.79
C ARG A 6 6.29 -2.42 -4.20
N MET A 7 5.00 -2.44 -4.32
CA MET A 7 4.35 -2.66 -5.60
C MET A 7 3.22 -1.67 -5.82
N LYS A 8 2.95 -1.39 -7.09
CA LYS A 8 1.86 -0.53 -7.50
C LYS A 8 0.88 -1.36 -8.31
N ALA A 9 -0.24 -1.68 -7.71
CA ALA A 9 -1.28 -2.47 -8.37
C ALA A 9 -2.13 -1.53 -9.24
N ARG A 10 -2.05 -1.67 -10.56
CA ARG A 10 -2.76 -0.80 -11.50
C ARG A 10 -3.96 -1.47 -12.14
N HIS A 11 -3.77 -2.63 -12.69
CA HIS A 11 -4.80 -3.32 -13.46
C HIS A 11 -5.05 -4.67 -12.84
N ALA A 12 -6.05 -4.74 -12.00
CA ALA A 12 -6.33 -5.93 -11.21
C ALA A 12 -6.66 -7.16 -12.04
N THR A 13 -6.96 -7.01 -13.32
CA THR A 13 -7.49 -8.10 -14.12
C THR A 13 -6.64 -8.49 -15.33
N ASN A 14 -5.80 -7.60 -15.84
CA ASN A 14 -5.21 -7.82 -17.16
C ASN A 14 -4.17 -8.94 -17.24
N ASN A 15 -3.43 -9.18 -16.17
CA ASN A 15 -2.34 -10.15 -16.17
C ASN A 15 -2.48 -11.21 -15.07
N GLY A 16 -3.64 -11.33 -14.48
CA GLY A 16 -3.80 -12.19 -13.33
C GLY A 16 -3.05 -11.71 -12.09
N LEU A 17 -2.49 -10.50 -12.15
CA LEU A 17 -1.77 -9.90 -11.03
C LEU A 17 -2.70 -8.96 -10.26
N SER A 18 -3.74 -9.51 -9.63
CA SER A 18 -4.58 -8.73 -8.75
C SER A 18 -3.82 -8.39 -7.47
N PRO A 19 -4.23 -7.36 -6.73
CA PRO A 19 -3.65 -7.09 -5.42
C PRO A 19 -3.68 -8.30 -4.51
N LEU A 20 -4.72 -9.12 -4.59
CA LEU A 20 -4.83 -10.33 -3.77
C LEU A 20 -3.72 -11.33 -4.11
N ASN A 21 -3.42 -11.51 -5.40
CA ASN A 21 -2.34 -12.40 -5.82
C ASN A 21 -0.98 -11.89 -5.34
N LEU A 22 -0.78 -10.59 -5.32
CA LEU A 22 0.47 -10.01 -4.81
C LEU A 22 0.65 -10.33 -3.33
N ILE A 23 -0.40 -10.28 -2.55
CA ILE A 23 -0.35 -10.62 -1.13
C ILE A 23 0.01 -12.10 -0.93
N SER A 24 -0.71 -13.00 -1.61
CA SER A 24 -0.49 -14.43 -1.42
C SER A 24 0.88 -14.88 -1.89
N LYS A 25 1.35 -14.38 -3.04
CA LYS A 25 2.67 -14.70 -3.54
C LYS A 25 3.77 -14.04 -2.73
N GLY A 26 3.57 -12.78 -2.37
CA GLY A 26 4.54 -12.04 -1.58
C GLY A 26 4.75 -12.65 -0.21
N ALA A 27 3.69 -13.17 0.41
CA ALA A 27 3.79 -13.80 1.72
C ALA A 27 4.77 -14.97 1.74
N THR A 28 4.87 -15.71 0.64
CA THR A 28 5.79 -16.84 0.54
C THR A 28 7.24 -16.42 0.33
N LEU A 29 7.47 -15.18 -0.12
CA LEU A 29 8.79 -14.68 -0.44
C LEU A 29 9.41 -13.84 0.67
N LEU A 30 8.62 -13.41 1.65
CA LEU A 30 9.09 -12.52 2.69
C LEU A 30 9.99 -13.23 3.71
N ASN A 31 11.03 -12.53 4.14
CA ASN A 31 11.78 -12.87 5.33
C ASN A 31 10.91 -12.63 6.57
N GLU A 32 11.33 -13.11 7.73
CA GLU A 32 10.57 -12.94 8.97
C GLU A 32 10.28 -11.49 9.32
N ASN A 33 11.21 -10.58 8.99
CA ASN A 33 11.06 -9.16 9.25
C ASN A 33 10.60 -8.39 8.02
N GLY A 34 10.17 -9.11 6.99
CA GLY A 34 9.78 -8.48 5.72
C GLY A 34 8.42 -7.84 5.78
N LYS A 35 8.20 -6.93 4.85
CA LYS A 35 6.94 -6.20 4.70
C LYS A 35 6.51 -6.15 3.26
N ILE A 36 5.21 -6.12 3.04
CA ILE A 36 4.61 -5.91 1.72
C ILE A 36 3.88 -4.58 1.75
N SER A 37 4.21 -3.68 0.84
CA SER A 37 3.52 -2.40 0.71
C SER A 37 2.90 -2.27 -0.68
N LEU A 38 1.63 -1.90 -0.73
CA LEU A 38 0.88 -1.74 -1.97
C LEU A 38 0.23 -0.37 -2.02
N ILE A 39 0.17 0.21 -3.22
CA ILE A 39 -0.70 1.35 -3.51
C ILE A 39 -1.75 0.86 -4.49
N CYS A 40 -3.02 0.98 -4.13
CA CYS A 40 -4.11 0.44 -4.93
C CYS A 40 -5.40 1.22 -4.69
N PRO A 41 -6.45 0.99 -5.52
CA PRO A 41 -7.75 1.58 -5.25
C PRO A 41 -8.30 1.19 -3.88
N ILE A 42 -9.00 2.13 -3.24
CA ILE A 42 -9.53 1.95 -1.89
C ILE A 42 -10.50 0.76 -1.79
N LYS A 43 -11.16 0.41 -2.88
CA LYS A 43 -12.12 -0.71 -2.89
C LYS A 43 -11.50 -2.05 -2.50
N TRP A 44 -10.17 -2.16 -2.58
CA TRP A 44 -9.47 -3.41 -2.25
C TRP A 44 -9.15 -3.55 -0.77
N GLU A 45 -9.44 -2.55 0.06
CA GLU A 45 -9.01 -2.54 1.46
C GLU A 45 -9.42 -3.80 2.23
N GLU A 46 -10.71 -4.10 2.24
CA GLU A 46 -11.22 -5.23 3.02
C GLU A 46 -10.69 -6.57 2.51
N ASP A 47 -10.70 -6.73 1.19
CA ASP A 47 -10.24 -7.98 0.58
C ASP A 47 -8.75 -8.22 0.84
N LEU A 48 -7.94 -7.16 0.80
CA LEU A 48 -6.52 -7.28 1.06
C LEU A 48 -6.24 -7.65 2.51
N ILE A 49 -6.95 -7.04 3.44
CA ILE A 49 -6.78 -7.36 4.86
C ILE A 49 -7.14 -8.82 5.12
N LEU A 50 -8.23 -9.27 4.54
CA LEU A 50 -8.66 -10.66 4.70
C LEU A 50 -7.66 -11.64 4.08
N GLU A 51 -7.19 -11.34 2.86
CA GLU A 51 -6.20 -12.19 2.20
C GLU A 51 -4.90 -12.23 2.98
N ALA A 52 -4.46 -11.10 3.52
CA ALA A 52 -3.26 -11.04 4.34
C ALA A 52 -3.39 -11.91 5.59
N GLU A 53 -4.52 -11.83 6.28
CA GLU A 53 -4.78 -12.68 7.45
C GLU A 53 -4.71 -14.15 7.08
N ASN A 54 -5.30 -14.53 5.94
CA ASN A 54 -5.26 -15.90 5.48
C ASN A 54 -3.86 -16.41 5.16
N ASN A 55 -2.93 -15.51 4.92
CA ASN A 55 -1.53 -15.84 4.62
C ASN A 55 -0.59 -15.56 5.80
N GLY A 56 -1.13 -15.37 6.98
CA GLY A 56 -0.31 -15.18 8.18
C GLY A 56 0.34 -13.81 8.30
N LEU A 57 -0.21 -12.82 7.62
CA LEU A 57 0.30 -11.46 7.66
C LEU A 57 -0.59 -10.56 8.52
N TYR A 58 0.02 -9.51 9.05
CA TYR A 58 -0.67 -8.53 9.89
C TYR A 58 -0.63 -7.15 9.23
N LEU A 59 -1.75 -6.44 9.31
CA LEU A 59 -1.81 -5.05 8.85
C LEU A 59 -0.99 -4.17 9.80
N THR A 60 -0.01 -3.46 9.25
CA THR A 60 0.87 -2.62 10.04
C THR A 60 0.74 -1.14 9.71
N ARG A 61 0.23 -0.82 8.52
CA ARG A 61 0.08 0.56 8.11
C ARG A 61 -1.01 0.69 7.06
N LEU A 62 -1.84 1.72 7.22
CA LEU A 62 -2.91 2.01 6.27
C LEU A 62 -3.00 3.52 6.09
N THR A 63 -2.74 3.99 4.88
CA THR A 63 -2.81 5.40 4.54
C THR A 63 -3.87 5.61 3.47
N TYR A 64 -4.86 6.43 3.79
CA TYR A 64 -5.88 6.82 2.82
C TYR A 64 -5.37 8.02 2.03
N ILE A 65 -5.50 7.96 0.72
CA ILE A 65 -4.91 8.94 -0.20
C ILE A 65 -6.00 9.63 -1.00
N LYS A 66 -5.93 10.95 -1.06
CA LYS A 66 -6.80 11.74 -1.94
C LYS A 66 -5.97 12.76 -2.71
N GLY A 67 -6.52 13.18 -3.87
CA GLY A 67 -5.78 14.05 -4.78
C GLY A 67 -5.59 15.46 -4.25
N ASN A 68 -6.62 16.04 -3.63
CA ASN A 68 -6.59 17.40 -3.08
C ASN A 68 -7.57 17.47 -1.90
N PRO A 69 -7.59 18.58 -1.14
CA PRO A 69 -8.44 18.69 0.06
C PRO A 69 -9.92 18.47 -0.19
N ASN A 70 -10.40 18.73 -1.40
CA ASN A 70 -11.83 18.62 -1.73
C ASN A 70 -12.18 17.31 -2.43
N ALA A 71 -11.21 16.47 -2.72
CA ALA A 71 -11.43 15.21 -3.41
C ALA A 71 -11.77 14.09 -2.42
N PRO A 72 -12.49 13.04 -2.86
CA PRO A 72 -12.70 11.86 -2.03
C PRO A 72 -11.42 11.04 -1.95
N PHE A 73 -11.32 10.19 -0.91
CA PHE A 73 -10.26 9.19 -0.84
C PHE A 73 -10.55 8.10 -1.86
N LYS A 74 -9.64 7.89 -2.80
CA LYS A 74 -9.80 6.89 -3.86
C LYS A 74 -8.76 5.80 -3.82
N ARG A 75 -7.64 6.02 -3.15
CA ARG A 75 -6.53 5.08 -3.09
C ARG A 75 -6.07 4.90 -1.67
N ILE A 76 -5.39 3.79 -1.45
CA ILE A 76 -4.73 3.49 -0.18
C ILE A 76 -3.30 3.05 -0.44
N MET A 77 -2.45 3.34 0.53
CA MET A 77 -1.19 2.64 0.69
C MET A 77 -1.36 1.73 1.89
N ILE A 78 -1.15 0.44 1.70
CA ILE A 78 -1.38 -0.55 2.73
C ILE A 78 -0.13 -1.40 2.91
N GLU A 79 0.23 -1.67 4.16
CA GLU A 79 1.44 -2.42 4.49
C GLU A 79 1.11 -3.57 5.43
N PHE A 80 1.71 -4.71 5.13
CA PHE A 80 1.57 -5.93 5.94
C PHE A 80 2.94 -6.47 6.30
N SER A 81 3.03 -7.17 7.42
CA SER A 81 4.25 -7.87 7.83
C SER A 81 3.92 -9.21 8.44
N LYS A 82 4.95 -10.06 8.58
CA LYS A 82 4.82 -11.33 9.30
C LYS A 82 4.78 -11.14 10.81
N ASN A 83 5.24 -10.00 11.28
CA ASN A 83 5.26 -9.66 12.69
C ASN A 83 4.10 -8.73 13.02
N LYS A 84 3.52 -8.90 14.20
CA LYS A 84 2.42 -8.06 14.64
C LYS A 84 2.96 -6.77 15.24
N TYR A 85 2.57 -5.65 14.63
CA TYR A 85 2.85 -4.31 15.14
C TYR A 85 1.54 -3.56 15.33
N ASN A 86 1.57 -2.47 16.07
CA ASN A 86 0.41 -1.59 16.15
C ASN A 86 0.17 -0.97 14.77
N CYS A 87 -1.04 -1.11 14.26
CA CYS A 87 -1.38 -0.55 12.95
C CYS A 87 -1.42 0.97 13.02
N GLN A 88 -0.70 1.62 12.12
CA GLN A 88 -0.72 3.07 12.00
C GLN A 88 -1.63 3.47 10.85
N THR A 89 -2.63 4.28 11.15
CA THR A 89 -3.56 4.78 10.15
C THR A 89 -3.34 6.27 9.96
N SER A 90 -3.31 6.71 8.70
CA SER A 90 -3.08 8.11 8.37
C SER A 90 -3.80 8.49 7.08
N ASN A 91 -3.83 9.78 6.80
CA ASN A 91 -4.38 10.32 5.57
C ASN A 91 -3.29 11.10 4.84
N LEU A 92 -3.31 11.02 3.51
CA LEU A 92 -2.35 11.72 2.67
C LEU A 92 -3.08 12.50 1.60
N ILE A 93 -2.75 13.78 1.46
CA ILE A 93 -3.25 14.64 0.39
C ILE A 93 -2.11 14.88 -0.57
N LEU A 94 -2.32 14.59 -1.85
CA LEU A 94 -1.26 14.66 -2.85
C LEU A 94 -0.90 16.09 -3.24
N GLU A 95 -1.91 16.96 -3.39
CA GLU A 95 -1.72 18.32 -3.81
C GLU A 95 -2.42 19.30 -2.88
N LYS A 96 -1.75 20.40 -2.52
CA LYS A 96 -2.35 21.49 -1.74
C LYS A 96 -3.38 22.23 -2.59
N GLU A 97 -3.01 22.45 -3.84
CA GLU A 97 -3.83 23.01 -4.90
C GLU A 97 -3.33 22.41 -6.21
N ARG A 98 -4.02 22.66 -7.28
CA ARG A 98 -3.70 22.06 -8.57
C ARG A 98 -2.25 22.29 -8.97
N GLY A 99 -1.51 21.22 -9.17
CA GLY A 99 -0.12 21.26 -9.59
C GLY A 99 0.89 21.49 -8.47
N VAL A 100 0.44 21.59 -7.20
CA VAL A 100 1.34 21.83 -6.05
C VAL A 100 1.30 20.64 -5.10
N PRO A 101 2.31 19.77 -5.15
CA PRO A 101 2.34 18.60 -4.24
C PRO A 101 2.46 19.01 -2.78
N THR A 102 1.90 18.20 -1.89
CA THR A 102 2.10 18.37 -0.46
C THR A 102 3.49 17.88 -0.06
N ASP A 103 3.98 18.36 1.08
CA ASP A 103 5.26 17.89 1.62
C ASP A 103 5.18 16.41 1.99
N GLU A 104 4.05 15.97 2.53
CA GLU A 104 3.83 14.57 2.86
C GLU A 104 3.97 13.68 1.64
N TYR A 105 3.39 14.09 0.51
CA TYR A 105 3.50 13.34 -0.73
C TYR A 105 4.94 13.32 -1.25
N ARG A 106 5.64 14.44 -1.19
CA ARG A 106 7.05 14.49 -1.61
C ARG A 106 7.90 13.56 -0.78
N ASN A 107 7.70 13.55 0.54
CA ASN A 107 8.45 12.69 1.45
C ASN A 107 8.16 11.21 1.20
N LEU A 108 6.88 10.89 0.97
CA LEU A 108 6.49 9.51 0.69
C LEU A 108 7.08 9.02 -0.63
N THR A 109 6.97 9.82 -1.70
CA THR A 109 7.44 9.40 -3.02
C THR A 109 8.95 9.33 -3.10
N LYS A 110 9.65 10.13 -2.31
CA LYS A 110 11.10 10.04 -2.23
C LYS A 110 11.56 8.63 -1.85
N ASP A 111 10.87 8.01 -0.89
CA ASP A 111 11.24 6.67 -0.44
C ASP A 111 10.55 5.56 -1.23
N PHE A 112 9.40 5.83 -1.81
CA PHE A 112 8.58 4.81 -2.45
C PHE A 112 8.79 4.73 -3.96
N TYR A 113 8.78 5.89 -4.65
CA TYR A 113 8.84 5.91 -6.11
C TYR A 113 10.23 6.07 -6.68
N LEU A 114 11.13 6.72 -5.98
CA LEU A 114 12.47 6.96 -6.50
C LEU A 114 13.35 5.71 -6.53
N LYS A 115 12.86 4.61 -6.05
CA LYS A 115 13.59 3.34 -6.06
C LYS A 115 13.26 2.49 -7.28
N PHE A 116 12.42 3.01 -8.14
CA PHE A 116 12.10 2.33 -9.39
C PHE A 116 13.07 2.76 -10.53
#